data_03b27bbf08d8b66ac3462fed27a5707e
#
_entry.id   03b27bbf08d8b66ac3462fed27a5707e
#
_cell.length_a   1.000
_cell.length_b   1.000
_cell.length_c   1.000
_cell.angle_alpha   90.00
_cell.angle_beta   90.00
_cell.angle_gamma   90.00
#
_symmetry.space_group_name_H-M   'P 1'
#
loop_
_entity.id
_entity.type
_entity.pdbx_description
1 polymer ?
#
loop_
_entity_poly.entity_id
_entity_poly.type
_entity_poly.pdbx_seq_one_letter_code
_entity_poly.pdbx_strand_id
1 'polypeptide(L)'
;MVRLNRVVGETTATVLAKIEGRNPAYSVKCRIGAAMIWDAEDKGILGNGVEIVEPTSGNTGIALAYVCAARGYKLTLTMPETMSLERRKVLKAFGANLVLTDGAKGMKGAIAEAEALVSTDPQRYYMPQQFENPANPAIHEKTTGPEIWSQSDGEIDVLVSGVGTGGTITG
;
A
#
# COMPACT_ATOMS: atom_id res chain seq x y z
N MET A 1 -8.97 17.67 5.41
CA MET A 1 -8.90 18.07 3.96
C MET A 1 -8.40 19.50 3.81
N VAL A 2 -8.05 19.90 2.57
CA VAL A 2 -7.61 21.26 2.23
C VAL A 2 -8.49 21.79 1.10
N ARG A 3 -9.07 22.99 1.28
CA ARG A 3 -9.82 23.65 0.23
C ARG A 3 -8.86 24.25 -0.80
N LEU A 4 -9.09 23.94 -2.07
CA LEU A 4 -8.34 24.51 -3.19
C LEU A 4 -9.01 25.81 -3.62
N ASN A 5 -8.27 26.92 -3.66
CA ASN A 5 -8.85 28.24 -3.94
C ASN A 5 -8.42 28.79 -5.30
N ARG A 6 -7.11 28.99 -5.51
CA ARG A 6 -6.60 29.67 -6.71
C ARG A 6 -6.36 28.76 -7.89
N VAL A 7 -5.95 27.52 -7.64
CA VAL A 7 -5.57 26.55 -8.69
C VAL A 7 -6.77 26.03 -9.49
N VAL A 8 -7.98 26.15 -8.96
CA VAL A 8 -9.21 25.66 -9.58
C VAL A 8 -9.87 26.67 -10.53
N GLY A 9 -9.28 27.87 -10.68
CA GLY A 9 -9.81 28.90 -11.56
C GLY A 9 -11.15 29.49 -11.10
N GLU A 10 -11.92 30.02 -12.05
CA GLU A 10 -13.25 30.55 -11.83
C GLU A 10 -14.30 29.42 -11.83
N THR A 11 -14.50 28.77 -10.71
CA THR A 11 -15.52 27.74 -10.54
C THR A 11 -16.46 28.11 -9.36
N THR A 12 -17.72 27.73 -9.47
CA THR A 12 -18.68 27.80 -8.38
C THR A 12 -18.57 26.61 -7.42
N ALA A 13 -17.86 25.56 -7.82
CA ALA A 13 -17.68 24.36 -7.00
C ALA A 13 -16.68 24.60 -5.86
N THR A 14 -16.96 24.04 -4.69
CA THR A 14 -15.99 23.88 -3.62
C THR A 14 -15.16 22.63 -3.87
N VAL A 15 -13.87 22.80 -4.14
CA VAL A 15 -12.95 21.68 -4.38
C VAL A 15 -12.11 21.42 -3.14
N LEU A 16 -12.21 20.21 -2.61
CA LEU A 16 -11.48 19.76 -1.42
C LEU A 16 -10.49 18.65 -1.79
N ALA A 17 -9.27 18.75 -1.30
CA ALA A 17 -8.24 17.74 -1.47
C ALA A 17 -7.95 17.03 -0.13
N LYS A 18 -8.10 15.70 -0.09
CA LYS A 18 -7.64 14.89 1.03
C LYS A 18 -6.15 14.56 0.85
N ILE A 19 -5.32 15.05 1.77
CA ILE A 19 -3.86 14.96 1.65
C ILE A 19 -3.35 13.67 2.30
N GLU A 20 -3.32 12.60 1.54
CA GLU A 20 -2.82 11.29 2.00
C GLU A 20 -1.27 11.22 2.17
N GLY A 21 -0.56 12.23 1.73
CA GLY A 21 0.86 12.42 2.05
C GLY A 21 1.15 12.76 3.52
N ARG A 22 0.11 12.96 4.36
CA ARG A 22 0.27 13.13 5.82
C ARG A 22 0.32 11.83 6.60
N ASN A 23 0.09 10.70 5.94
CA ASN A 23 0.26 9.38 6.56
C ASN A 23 1.73 9.08 6.89
N PRO A 24 2.04 8.19 7.86
CA PRO A 24 3.39 7.97 8.37
C PRO A 24 4.46 7.67 7.32
N ALA A 25 4.14 6.92 6.28
CA ALA A 25 5.02 6.63 5.15
C ALA A 25 4.64 7.44 3.89
N TYR A 26 4.06 8.62 4.07
CA TYR A 26 3.76 9.64 3.07
C TYR A 26 2.84 9.22 1.90
N SER A 27 1.95 8.27 2.10
CA SER A 27 0.98 7.91 1.05
C SER A 27 -0.29 7.24 1.60
N VAL A 28 -1.31 7.17 0.76
CA VAL A 28 -2.55 6.40 1.03
C VAL A 28 -2.25 4.92 1.30
N LYS A 29 -1.14 4.38 0.81
CA LYS A 29 -0.77 2.98 0.99
C LYS A 29 -0.39 2.61 2.43
N CYS A 30 -0.16 3.60 3.29
CA CYS A 30 0.00 3.35 4.73
C CYS A 30 -1.22 2.64 5.32
N ARG A 31 -2.43 3.00 4.85
CA ARG A 31 -3.68 2.39 5.30
C ARG A 31 -3.74 0.92 4.95
N ILE A 32 -3.54 0.58 3.69
CA ILE A 32 -3.61 -0.82 3.24
C ILE A 32 -2.42 -1.65 3.73
N GLY A 33 -1.22 -1.07 3.82
CA GLY A 33 -0.05 -1.75 4.37
C GLY A 33 -0.27 -2.20 5.81
N ALA A 34 -0.84 -1.32 6.65
CA ALA A 34 -1.21 -1.66 8.02
C ALA A 34 -2.36 -2.67 8.06
N ALA A 35 -3.43 -2.43 7.29
CA ALA A 35 -4.62 -3.27 7.31
C ALA A 35 -4.36 -4.72 6.90
N MET A 36 -3.55 -4.94 5.85
CA MET A 36 -3.20 -6.29 5.40
C MET A 36 -2.36 -7.06 6.44
N ILE A 37 -1.51 -6.37 7.17
CA ILE A 37 -0.72 -6.98 8.26
C ILE A 37 -1.61 -7.30 9.46
N TRP A 38 -2.45 -6.37 9.91
CA TRP A 38 -3.39 -6.61 11.01
C TRP A 38 -4.37 -7.74 10.70
N ASP A 39 -4.92 -7.79 9.50
CA ASP A 39 -5.80 -8.87 9.07
C ASP A 39 -5.10 -10.24 9.11
N ALA A 40 -3.84 -10.29 8.68
CA ALA A 40 -3.04 -11.51 8.73
C ALA A 40 -2.67 -11.93 10.17
N GLU A 41 -2.47 -10.96 11.08
CA GLU A 41 -2.28 -11.20 12.51
C GLU A 41 -3.54 -11.76 13.15
N ASP A 42 -4.68 -11.11 12.90
CA ASP A 42 -5.99 -11.50 13.45
C ASP A 42 -6.39 -12.92 12.98
N LYS A 43 -6.00 -13.30 11.77
CA LYS A 43 -6.18 -14.65 11.22
C LYS A 43 -5.16 -15.67 11.70
N GLY A 44 -4.17 -15.26 12.49
CA GLY A 44 -3.09 -16.11 12.97
C GLY A 44 -2.12 -16.59 11.89
N ILE A 45 -2.08 -15.92 10.73
CA ILE A 45 -1.20 -16.26 9.59
C ILE A 45 0.24 -15.88 9.92
N LEU A 46 0.45 -14.72 10.57
CA LEU A 46 1.78 -14.21 10.91
C LEU A 46 2.28 -14.82 12.23
N GLY A 47 2.52 -16.13 12.23
CA GLY A 47 3.16 -16.85 13.33
C GLY A 47 4.67 -16.64 13.40
N ASN A 48 5.32 -17.30 14.39
CA ASN A 48 6.76 -17.27 14.55
C ASN A 48 7.50 -17.75 13.29
N GLY A 49 8.35 -16.89 12.74
CA GLY A 49 9.20 -17.23 11.61
C GLY A 49 8.59 -16.98 10.23
N VAL A 50 7.33 -16.57 10.13
CA VAL A 50 6.72 -16.20 8.86
C VAL A 50 7.37 -14.93 8.31
N GLU A 51 7.73 -14.96 7.04
CA GLU A 51 8.30 -13.84 6.29
C GLU A 51 7.27 -13.35 5.26
N ILE A 52 7.09 -12.04 5.21
CA ILE A 52 6.15 -11.41 4.27
C ILE A 52 6.86 -11.19 2.93
N VAL A 53 6.21 -11.57 1.84
CA VAL A 53 6.70 -11.38 0.47
C VAL A 53 5.66 -10.60 -0.32
N GLU A 54 6.04 -9.52 -1.01
CA GLU A 54 5.10 -8.76 -1.87
C GLU A 54 5.80 -8.27 -3.14
N PRO A 55 5.20 -8.51 -4.32
CA PRO A 55 5.70 -7.94 -5.57
C PRO A 55 5.23 -6.50 -5.69
N THR A 56 6.10 -5.55 -5.39
CA THR A 56 5.75 -4.13 -5.48
C THR A 56 6.96 -3.23 -5.66
N SER A 57 6.81 -2.25 -6.52
CA SER A 57 7.81 -1.22 -6.78
C SER A 57 7.39 0.16 -6.27
N GLY A 58 6.21 0.24 -5.64
CA GLY A 58 5.56 1.51 -5.29
C GLY A 58 5.45 1.79 -3.80
N ASN A 59 4.50 2.67 -3.48
CA ASN A 59 4.24 3.11 -2.11
C ASN A 59 3.73 1.97 -1.20
N THR A 60 3.14 0.91 -1.76
CA THR A 60 2.75 -0.28 -0.98
C THR A 60 3.97 -0.94 -0.36
N GLY A 61 5.07 -1.08 -1.12
CA GLY A 61 6.32 -1.62 -0.58
C GLY A 61 6.87 -0.77 0.57
N ILE A 62 6.82 0.57 0.44
CA ILE A 62 7.27 1.48 1.50
C ILE A 62 6.37 1.34 2.74
N ALA A 63 5.05 1.26 2.56
CA ALA A 63 4.10 1.09 3.66
C ALA A 63 4.30 -0.26 4.37
N LEU A 64 4.44 -1.36 3.63
CA LEU A 64 4.74 -2.66 4.21
C LEU A 64 6.08 -2.66 4.95
N ALA A 65 7.13 -2.06 4.37
CA ALA A 65 8.44 -1.98 5.01
C ALA A 65 8.37 -1.19 6.33
N TYR A 66 7.66 -0.07 6.35
CA TYR A 66 7.42 0.71 7.55
C TYR A 66 6.68 -0.10 8.62
N VAL A 67 5.57 -0.76 8.27
CA VAL A 67 4.77 -1.54 9.23
C VAL A 67 5.55 -2.76 9.73
N CYS A 68 6.22 -3.49 8.84
CA CYS A 68 7.04 -4.65 9.21
C CYS A 68 8.18 -4.27 10.15
N ALA A 69 8.87 -3.15 9.88
CA ALA A 69 9.91 -2.63 10.78
C ALA A 69 9.36 -2.31 12.18
N ALA A 70 8.18 -1.67 12.25
CA ALA A 70 7.54 -1.31 13.51
C ALA A 70 7.06 -2.53 14.31
N ARG A 71 6.68 -3.62 13.64
CA ARG A 71 6.13 -4.84 14.27
C ARG A 71 7.11 -6.01 14.37
N GLY A 72 8.32 -5.85 13.84
CA GLY A 72 9.38 -6.87 13.91
C GLY A 72 9.23 -8.02 12.90
N TYR A 73 8.45 -7.84 11.82
CA TYR A 73 8.33 -8.85 10.77
C TYR A 73 9.45 -8.74 9.74
N LYS A 74 9.88 -9.90 9.24
CA LYS A 74 10.75 -9.95 8.06
C LYS A 74 9.93 -9.67 6.81
N LEU A 75 10.50 -8.87 5.90
CA LEU A 75 9.88 -8.51 4.65
C LEU A 75 10.85 -8.70 3.49
N THR A 76 10.42 -9.41 2.47
CA THR A 76 11.09 -9.48 1.16
C THR A 76 10.19 -8.85 0.10
N LEU A 77 10.73 -7.90 -0.65
CA LEU A 77 10.05 -7.25 -1.76
C LEU A 77 10.71 -7.64 -3.08
N THR A 78 9.92 -8.11 -4.03
CA THR A 78 10.39 -8.37 -5.38
C THR A 78 10.05 -7.19 -6.29
N MET A 79 10.99 -6.73 -7.09
CA MET A 79 10.81 -5.59 -7.96
C MET A 79 11.78 -5.59 -9.14
N PRO A 80 11.42 -4.97 -10.29
CA PRO A 80 12.33 -4.81 -11.40
C PRO A 80 13.58 -4.02 -11.01
N GLU A 81 14.73 -4.40 -11.52
CA GLU A 81 15.98 -3.68 -11.30
C GLU A 81 16.01 -2.24 -11.85
N THR A 82 15.03 -1.88 -12.67
CA THR A 82 14.84 -0.51 -13.19
C THR A 82 14.30 0.47 -12.16
N MET A 83 13.91 -0.01 -10.96
CA MET A 83 13.44 0.86 -9.90
C MET A 83 14.54 1.78 -9.36
N SER A 84 14.16 3.03 -9.02
CA SER A 84 15.09 4.07 -8.61
C SER A 84 15.91 3.67 -7.37
N LEU A 85 17.16 4.13 -7.33
CA LEU A 85 18.07 3.86 -6.21
C LEU A 85 17.57 4.45 -4.89
N GLU A 86 16.92 5.61 -4.94
CA GLU A 86 16.35 6.28 -3.77
C GLU A 86 15.29 5.39 -3.11
N ARG A 87 14.40 4.81 -3.91
CA ARG A 87 13.35 3.91 -3.43
C ARG A 87 13.94 2.65 -2.79
N ARG A 88 14.95 2.05 -3.42
CA ARG A 88 15.66 0.89 -2.86
C ARG A 88 16.35 1.24 -1.53
N LYS A 89 16.94 2.44 -1.43
CA LYS A 89 17.57 2.92 -0.18
C LYS A 89 16.55 3.06 0.95
N VAL A 90 15.39 3.66 0.67
CA VAL A 90 14.31 3.79 1.67
C VAL A 90 13.84 2.42 2.17
N LEU A 91 13.58 1.47 1.27
CA LEU A 91 13.16 0.13 1.64
C LEU A 91 14.21 -0.61 2.49
N LYS A 92 15.48 -0.52 2.11
CA LYS A 92 16.59 -1.09 2.88
C LYS A 92 16.75 -0.41 4.25
N ALA A 93 16.52 0.89 4.36
CA ALA A 93 16.58 1.61 5.62
C ALA A 93 15.52 1.12 6.62
N PHE A 94 14.35 0.65 6.13
CA PHE A 94 13.35 -0.03 6.94
C PHE A 94 13.65 -1.53 7.19
N GLY A 95 14.77 -2.04 6.70
CA GLY A 95 15.18 -3.43 6.91
C GLY A 95 14.58 -4.45 5.94
N ALA A 96 13.91 -3.99 4.87
CA ALA A 96 13.38 -4.90 3.87
C ALA A 96 14.49 -5.55 3.04
N ASN A 97 14.36 -6.85 2.78
CA ASN A 97 15.14 -7.57 1.79
C ASN A 97 14.59 -7.28 0.39
N LEU A 98 15.47 -7.06 -0.60
CA LEU A 98 15.08 -6.74 -1.96
C LEU A 98 15.59 -7.80 -2.92
N VAL A 99 14.67 -8.44 -3.64
CA VAL A 99 14.95 -9.33 -4.77
C VAL A 99 14.70 -8.54 -6.05
N LEU A 100 15.77 -8.26 -6.78
CA LEU A 100 15.70 -7.53 -8.04
C LEU A 100 15.52 -8.50 -9.20
N THR A 101 14.51 -8.27 -10.01
CA THR A 101 14.21 -9.07 -11.20
C THR A 101 14.61 -8.35 -12.47
N ASP A 102 14.73 -9.08 -13.56
CA ASP A 102 15.07 -8.55 -14.88
C ASP A 102 14.13 -7.41 -15.27
N GLY A 103 14.70 -6.24 -15.55
CA GLY A 103 13.96 -5.04 -15.93
C GLY A 103 13.10 -5.20 -17.17
N ALA A 104 13.53 -6.05 -18.13
CA ALA A 104 12.78 -6.34 -19.35
C ALA A 104 11.44 -7.05 -19.07
N LYS A 105 11.35 -7.81 -17.97
CA LYS A 105 10.12 -8.50 -17.55
C LYS A 105 9.16 -7.60 -16.76
N GLY A 106 9.60 -6.42 -16.35
CA GLY A 106 8.79 -5.46 -15.58
C GLY A 106 8.15 -6.08 -14.35
N MET A 107 6.95 -5.61 -13.99
CA MET A 107 6.23 -6.13 -12.81
C MET A 107 5.80 -7.59 -12.95
N LYS A 108 5.59 -8.10 -14.16
CA LYS A 108 5.27 -9.52 -14.36
C LYS A 108 6.41 -10.43 -13.86
N GLY A 109 7.66 -10.03 -14.09
CA GLY A 109 8.82 -10.74 -13.56
C GLY A 109 8.89 -10.70 -12.03
N ALA A 110 8.58 -9.58 -11.43
CA ALA A 110 8.54 -9.44 -9.97
C ALA A 110 7.44 -10.30 -9.33
N ILE A 111 6.26 -10.35 -9.94
CA ILE A 111 5.14 -11.20 -9.49
C ILE A 111 5.55 -12.67 -9.55
N ALA A 112 6.05 -13.14 -10.68
CA ALA A 112 6.47 -14.53 -10.84
C ALA A 112 7.56 -14.94 -9.83
N GLU A 113 8.49 -14.04 -9.51
CA GLU A 113 9.51 -14.28 -8.49
C GLU A 113 8.93 -14.39 -7.08
N ALA A 114 7.96 -13.49 -6.73
CA ALA A 114 7.28 -13.59 -5.44
C ALA A 114 6.50 -14.90 -5.29
N GLU A 115 5.76 -15.29 -6.33
CA GLU A 115 5.02 -16.55 -6.38
C GLU A 115 5.95 -17.76 -6.26
N ALA A 116 7.10 -17.72 -6.95
CA ALA A 116 8.11 -18.76 -6.84
C ALA A 116 8.65 -18.89 -5.41
N LEU A 117 8.98 -17.78 -4.74
CA LEU A 117 9.41 -17.77 -3.35
C LEU A 117 8.36 -18.41 -2.42
N VAL A 118 7.10 -17.99 -2.53
CA VAL A 118 6.00 -18.55 -1.72
C VAL A 118 5.82 -20.04 -1.99
N SER A 119 5.96 -20.47 -3.25
CA SER A 119 5.81 -21.87 -3.63
C SER A 119 6.92 -22.77 -3.08
N THR A 120 8.10 -22.24 -2.78
CA THR A 120 9.21 -23.04 -2.19
C THR A 120 8.92 -23.47 -0.75
N ASP A 121 8.25 -22.62 0.02
CA ASP A 121 7.89 -22.91 1.41
C ASP A 121 6.63 -22.11 1.82
N PRO A 122 5.44 -22.62 1.50
CA PRO A 122 4.16 -21.93 1.80
C PRO A 122 3.88 -21.73 3.29
N GLN A 123 4.59 -22.47 4.17
CA GLN A 123 4.45 -22.30 5.62
C GLN A 123 5.34 -21.16 6.15
N ARG A 124 6.40 -20.87 5.44
CA ARG A 124 7.34 -19.80 5.80
C ARG A 124 6.96 -18.45 5.22
N TYR A 125 6.38 -18.42 4.03
CA TYR A 125 6.12 -17.19 3.30
C TYR A 125 4.64 -16.86 3.22
N TYR A 126 4.31 -15.59 3.47
CA TYR A 126 2.97 -15.04 3.31
C TYR A 126 3.01 -13.86 2.32
N MET A 127 2.14 -13.88 1.31
CA MET A 127 2.00 -12.80 0.34
C MET A 127 0.66 -12.08 0.55
N PRO A 128 0.68 -10.79 0.99
CA PRO A 128 -0.53 -10.00 1.22
C PRO A 128 -1.42 -9.80 0.00
N GLN A 129 -0.85 -9.68 -1.21
CA GLN A 129 -1.58 -9.54 -2.48
C GLN A 129 -2.54 -8.33 -2.50
N GLN A 130 -1.99 -7.13 -2.55
CA GLN A 130 -2.74 -5.88 -2.46
C GLN A 130 -3.94 -5.76 -3.42
N PHE A 131 -3.91 -6.44 -4.57
CA PHE A 131 -4.99 -6.40 -5.57
C PHE A 131 -6.17 -7.32 -5.24
N GLU A 132 -5.97 -8.34 -4.43
CA GLU A 132 -6.94 -9.39 -4.10
C GLU A 132 -7.38 -9.36 -2.64
N ASN A 133 -6.58 -8.74 -1.78
CA ASN A 133 -6.80 -8.76 -0.34
C ASN A 133 -8.00 -7.90 0.07
N PRO A 134 -9.05 -8.48 0.70
CA PRO A 134 -10.24 -7.75 1.12
C PRO A 134 -9.97 -6.71 2.21
N ALA A 135 -8.86 -6.83 2.97
CA ALA A 135 -8.47 -5.83 3.94
C ALA A 135 -8.15 -4.46 3.30
N ASN A 136 -7.82 -4.45 1.99
CA ASN A 136 -7.59 -3.22 1.25
C ASN A 136 -8.87 -2.37 1.13
N PRO A 137 -9.96 -2.78 0.47
CA PRO A 137 -11.18 -1.96 0.47
C PRO A 137 -11.77 -1.78 1.88
N ALA A 138 -11.73 -2.78 2.73
CA ALA A 138 -12.29 -2.71 4.08
C ALA A 138 -11.68 -1.59 4.93
N ILE A 139 -10.39 -1.30 4.83
CA ILE A 139 -9.78 -0.19 5.58
C ILE A 139 -10.25 1.18 5.06
N HIS A 140 -10.55 1.29 3.78
CA HIS A 140 -11.08 2.52 3.21
C HIS A 140 -12.54 2.75 3.61
N GLU A 141 -13.37 1.72 3.61
CA GLU A 141 -14.72 1.74 4.16
C GLU A 141 -14.73 2.15 5.65
N LYS A 142 -13.80 1.60 6.42
CA LYS A 142 -13.70 1.86 7.86
C LYS A 142 -13.12 3.22 8.20
N THR A 143 -12.26 3.78 7.38
CA THR A 143 -11.49 4.99 7.72
C THR A 143 -11.60 6.10 6.69
N THR A 144 -11.18 5.89 5.46
CA THR A 144 -11.08 6.94 4.42
C THR A 144 -12.45 7.52 4.09
N GLY A 145 -13.45 6.68 3.88
CA GLY A 145 -14.84 7.09 3.60
C GLY A 145 -15.42 7.93 4.73
N PRO A 146 -15.48 7.42 5.98
CA PRO A 146 -15.95 8.20 7.13
C PRO A 146 -15.17 9.50 7.39
N GLU A 147 -13.84 9.48 7.19
CA GLU A 147 -13.04 10.69 7.30
C GLU A 147 -13.39 11.73 6.22
N ILE A 148 -13.59 11.31 4.98
CA ILE A 148 -14.01 12.21 3.89
C ILE A 148 -15.37 12.81 4.21
N TRP A 149 -16.32 11.98 4.59
CA TRP A 149 -17.68 12.40 4.95
C TRP A 149 -17.67 13.43 6.10
N SER A 150 -17.00 13.10 7.21
CA SER A 150 -16.89 13.99 8.37
C SER A 150 -16.14 15.29 8.07
N GLN A 151 -15.07 15.24 7.28
CA GLN A 151 -14.25 16.42 6.97
C GLN A 151 -14.87 17.34 5.92
N SER A 152 -15.94 16.93 5.27
CA SER A 152 -16.75 17.73 4.33
C SER A 152 -18.10 18.13 4.92
N ASP A 153 -18.34 17.87 6.22
CA ASP A 153 -19.63 18.09 6.88
C ASP A 153 -20.80 17.36 6.17
N GLY A 154 -20.49 16.26 5.47
CA GLY A 154 -21.45 15.48 4.69
C GLY A 154 -21.85 16.11 3.34
N GLU A 155 -21.27 17.24 2.98
CA GLU A 155 -21.59 17.98 1.75
C GLU A 155 -20.67 17.54 0.59
N ILE A 156 -21.01 16.40 -0.04
CA ILE A 156 -20.26 15.85 -1.18
C ILE A 156 -21.22 15.53 -2.33
N ASP A 157 -21.01 16.19 -3.46
CA ASP A 157 -21.73 15.87 -4.70
C ASP A 157 -20.90 14.94 -5.61
N VAL A 158 -19.56 15.08 -5.57
CA VAL A 158 -18.65 14.35 -6.46
C VAL A 158 -17.40 13.91 -5.70
N LEU A 159 -17.08 12.63 -5.81
CA LEU A 159 -15.81 12.07 -5.36
C LEU A 159 -14.92 11.75 -6.58
N VAL A 160 -13.68 12.28 -6.56
CA VAL A 160 -12.66 11.95 -7.55
C VAL A 160 -11.52 11.19 -6.86
N SER A 161 -11.28 9.98 -7.29
CA SER A 161 -10.23 9.10 -6.74
C SER A 161 -9.39 8.48 -7.85
N GLY A 162 -8.06 8.36 -7.61
CA GLY A 162 -7.19 7.58 -8.47
C GLY A 162 -7.44 6.08 -8.29
N VAL A 163 -7.50 5.33 -9.39
CA VAL A 163 -7.72 3.89 -9.40
C VAL A 163 -6.43 3.16 -9.74
N GLY A 164 -5.84 2.49 -8.73
CA GLY A 164 -4.76 1.52 -8.91
C GLY A 164 -5.27 0.11 -8.61
N THR A 165 -5.29 -0.28 -7.32
CA THR A 165 -5.90 -1.53 -6.88
C THR A 165 -7.44 -1.49 -6.85
N GLY A 166 -8.02 -0.30 -6.92
CA GLY A 166 -9.47 -0.10 -6.78
C GLY A 166 -9.92 0.09 -5.32
N GLY A 167 -9.14 -0.33 -4.34
CA GLY A 167 -9.56 -0.38 -2.93
C GLY A 167 -10.08 0.93 -2.36
N THR A 168 -9.52 2.08 -2.75
CA THR A 168 -9.96 3.39 -2.25
C THR A 168 -11.36 3.78 -2.74
N ILE A 169 -11.74 3.40 -3.96
CA ILE A 169 -13.03 3.79 -4.56
C ILE A 169 -14.13 2.76 -4.31
N THR A 170 -13.75 1.52 -3.96
CA THR A 170 -14.70 0.45 -3.69
C THR A 170 -14.98 0.22 -2.21
N GLY A 171 -14.11 0.71 -1.34
CA GLY A 171 -14.28 0.77 0.11
C GLY A 171 -14.75 2.15 0.54
#